data_13d1554ddc32cc674b8d8095249ef6c3
#
_entry.id   13d1554ddc32cc674b8d8095249ef6c3
#
_cell.length_a   1.000
_cell.length_b   1.000
_cell.length_c   1.000
_cell.angle_alpha   90.00
_cell.angle_beta   90.00
_cell.angle_gamma   90.00
#
_symmetry.space_group_name_H-M   'P 1'
#
loop_
_entity.id
_entity.type
_entity.pdbx_description
1 polymer ?
#
loop_
_entity_poly.entity_id
_entity_poly.type
_entity_poly.pdbx_seq_one_letter_code
_entity_poly.pdbx_strand_id
1 'polypeptide(L)'
;LLKKRLESDQELNAKYRQAIDDDLQKGNIKKLPEQELSQANPRVWYLPHHLVLNPHKPGKVRYVRDAAARYQGTFLNDQLSSGPDLLNSLVGILMRFRQESIAMSADIEAIFNKVAVAKEKQTVLRFVWRRTPEEKVDVYQYVRHIFGAKCSPMF
;
A
#
# COMPACT_ATOMS: atom_id res chain seq x y z
N LEU A 1 10.13 -0.40 -16.60
CA LEU A 1 11.14 -1.00 -15.70
C LEU A 1 10.62 -2.27 -15.03
N LEU A 2 9.51 -2.24 -14.27
CA LEU A 2 8.95 -3.42 -13.57
C LEU A 2 8.59 -4.54 -14.56
N LYS A 3 7.83 -4.23 -15.62
CA LYS A 3 7.41 -5.21 -16.63
C LYS A 3 8.59 -6.04 -17.17
N LYS A 4 9.64 -5.38 -17.65
CA LYS A 4 10.83 -6.08 -18.20
C LYS A 4 11.50 -6.99 -17.16
N ARG A 5 11.55 -6.55 -15.89
CA ARG A 5 12.14 -7.32 -14.81
C ARG A 5 11.32 -8.57 -14.48
N LEU A 6 10.00 -8.46 -14.48
CA LEU A 6 9.11 -9.62 -14.23
C LEU A 6 9.07 -10.59 -15.40
N GLU A 7 9.29 -10.12 -16.63
CA GLU A 7 9.41 -10.97 -17.82
C GLU A 7 10.72 -11.75 -17.85
N SER A 8 11.81 -11.17 -17.30
CA SER A 8 13.13 -11.80 -17.27
C SER A 8 13.36 -12.74 -16.07
N ASP A 9 12.58 -12.60 -14.99
CA ASP A 9 12.74 -13.35 -13.74
C ASP A 9 11.42 -14.00 -13.34
N GLN A 10 11.28 -15.29 -13.68
CA GLN A 10 10.05 -16.05 -13.44
C GLN A 10 9.79 -16.27 -11.94
N GLU A 11 10.83 -16.48 -11.13
CA GLU A 11 10.68 -16.66 -9.68
C GLU A 11 10.17 -15.36 -9.02
N LEU A 12 10.76 -14.25 -9.40
CA LEU A 12 10.32 -12.94 -8.93
C LEU A 12 8.89 -12.62 -9.35
N ASN A 13 8.52 -13.00 -10.59
CA ASN A 13 7.16 -12.85 -11.09
C ASN A 13 6.16 -13.69 -10.29
N ALA A 14 6.49 -14.95 -9.98
CA ALA A 14 5.64 -15.80 -9.15
C ALA A 14 5.42 -15.22 -7.76
N LYS A 15 6.48 -14.74 -7.10
CA LYS A 15 6.40 -14.07 -5.78
C LYS A 15 5.57 -12.79 -5.84
N TYR A 16 5.66 -12.04 -6.95
CA TYR A 16 4.88 -10.83 -7.13
C TYR A 16 3.39 -11.11 -7.29
N ARG A 17 3.04 -12.10 -8.10
CA ARG A 17 1.65 -12.57 -8.25
C ARG A 17 1.10 -13.02 -6.92
N GLN A 18 1.85 -13.84 -6.17
CA GLN A 18 1.45 -14.32 -4.86
C GLN A 18 1.14 -13.14 -3.91
N ALA A 19 1.96 -12.10 -3.88
CA ALA A 19 1.75 -10.94 -3.03
C ALA A 19 0.44 -10.18 -3.36
N ILE A 20 0.07 -10.11 -4.64
CA ILE A 20 -1.20 -9.50 -5.07
C ILE A 20 -2.39 -10.42 -4.72
N ASP A 21 -2.25 -11.72 -4.91
CA ASP A 21 -3.28 -12.70 -4.56
C ASP A 21 -3.53 -12.74 -3.06
N ASP A 22 -2.48 -12.62 -2.25
CA ASP A 22 -2.58 -12.50 -0.80
C ASP A 22 -3.36 -11.24 -0.37
N ASP A 23 -3.09 -10.09 -1.03
CA ASP A 23 -3.82 -8.84 -0.76
C ASP A 23 -5.30 -8.94 -1.17
N LEU A 24 -5.60 -9.65 -2.27
CA LEU A 24 -6.98 -9.96 -2.68
C LEU A 24 -7.69 -10.86 -1.65
N GLN A 25 -7.03 -11.95 -1.27
CA GLN A 25 -7.59 -12.92 -0.31
C GLN A 25 -7.83 -12.29 1.07
N LYS A 26 -6.92 -11.40 1.52
CA LYS A 26 -7.06 -10.66 2.78
C LYS A 26 -8.07 -9.52 2.70
N GLY A 27 -8.63 -9.23 1.53
CA GLY A 27 -9.57 -8.13 1.33
C GLY A 27 -8.94 -6.75 1.50
N ASN A 28 -7.63 -6.62 1.25
CA ASN A 28 -6.93 -5.33 1.25
C ASN A 28 -7.17 -4.57 -0.05
N ILE A 29 -7.35 -5.30 -1.14
CA ILE A 29 -7.63 -4.78 -2.47
C ILE A 29 -8.87 -5.46 -3.06
N LYS A 30 -9.49 -4.80 -4.03
CA LYS A 30 -10.53 -5.38 -4.90
C LYS A 30 -10.19 -5.13 -6.36
N LYS A 31 -10.57 -6.08 -7.24
CA LYS A 31 -10.58 -5.86 -8.69
C LYS A 31 -11.81 -5.03 -9.03
N LEU A 32 -11.65 -3.99 -9.85
CA LEU A 32 -12.75 -3.14 -10.27
C LEU A 32 -13.39 -3.66 -11.56
N PRO A 33 -14.73 -3.80 -11.59
CA PRO A 33 -15.46 -4.10 -12.82
C PRO A 33 -15.44 -2.88 -13.76
N GLU A 34 -15.58 -3.12 -15.07
CA GLU A 34 -15.54 -2.06 -16.09
C GLU A 34 -16.60 -0.98 -15.86
N GLN A 35 -17.75 -1.35 -15.32
CA GLN A 35 -18.83 -0.40 -15.00
C GLN A 35 -18.41 0.64 -13.95
N GLU A 36 -17.58 0.25 -12.96
CA GLU A 36 -17.05 1.19 -11.96
C GLU A 36 -15.94 2.10 -12.54
N LEU A 37 -15.28 1.69 -13.62
CA LEU A 37 -14.27 2.49 -14.30
C LEU A 37 -14.86 3.59 -15.17
N SER A 38 -16.04 3.34 -15.74
CA SER A 38 -16.74 4.28 -16.65
C SER A 38 -17.46 5.40 -15.90
N GLN A 39 -17.60 5.31 -14.58
CA GLN A 39 -18.21 6.38 -13.79
C GLN A 39 -17.28 7.59 -13.71
N ALA A 40 -17.78 8.75 -14.14
CA ALA A 40 -17.05 10.00 -14.03
C ALA A 40 -16.78 10.32 -12.55
N ASN A 41 -15.51 10.23 -12.15
CA ASN A 41 -15.08 10.63 -10.82
C ASN A 41 -13.88 11.57 -10.97
N PRO A 42 -13.98 12.83 -10.52
CA PRO A 42 -12.89 13.81 -10.66
C PRO A 42 -11.68 13.49 -9.78
N ARG A 43 -11.81 12.56 -8.83
CA ARG A 43 -10.76 12.20 -7.86
C ARG A 43 -10.30 10.77 -8.08
N VAL A 44 -9.57 10.54 -9.16
CA VAL A 44 -8.97 9.22 -9.45
C VAL A 44 -7.46 9.39 -9.50
N TRP A 45 -6.74 8.49 -8.82
CA TRP A 45 -5.29 8.43 -8.91
C TRP A 45 -4.83 6.98 -9.08
N TYR A 46 -3.82 6.77 -9.91
CA TYR A 46 -3.20 5.47 -10.14
C TYR A 46 -1.81 5.45 -9.53
N LEU A 47 -1.60 4.59 -8.55
CA LEU A 47 -0.34 4.43 -7.85
C LEU A 47 0.63 3.55 -8.67
N PRO A 48 1.80 4.05 -9.03
CA PRO A 48 2.87 3.18 -9.48
C PRO A 48 3.25 2.20 -8.36
N HIS A 49 3.67 1.02 -8.76
CA HIS A 49 4.10 0.01 -7.80
C HIS A 49 5.37 -0.70 -8.29
N HIS A 50 6.19 -1.15 -7.35
CA HIS A 50 7.45 -1.82 -7.63
C HIS A 50 7.80 -2.82 -6.52
N LEU A 51 8.81 -3.64 -6.81
CA LEU A 51 9.32 -4.63 -5.88
C LEU A 51 10.51 -4.09 -5.11
N VAL A 52 10.52 -4.37 -3.81
CA VAL A 52 11.69 -4.20 -2.96
C VAL A 52 12.09 -5.55 -2.39
N LEU A 53 13.33 -5.94 -2.65
CA LEU A 53 13.95 -7.13 -2.07
C LEU A 53 14.66 -6.69 -0.79
N ASN A 54 14.46 -7.46 0.29
CA ASN A 54 15.18 -7.21 1.52
C ASN A 54 16.49 -8.01 1.51
N PRO A 55 17.68 -7.38 1.47
CA PRO A 55 18.95 -8.10 1.42
C PRO A 55 19.20 -8.95 2.68
N HIS A 56 18.61 -8.56 3.83
CA HIS A 56 18.74 -9.30 5.09
C HIS A 56 17.73 -10.44 5.26
N LYS A 57 16.75 -10.55 4.35
CA LYS A 57 15.75 -11.64 4.34
C LYS A 57 15.57 -12.14 2.91
N PRO A 58 16.53 -12.97 2.42
CA PRO A 58 16.47 -13.53 1.07
C PRO A 58 15.14 -14.24 0.84
N GLY A 59 14.53 -14.00 -0.31
CA GLY A 59 13.25 -14.59 -0.68
C GLY A 59 12.00 -13.81 -0.21
N LYS A 60 12.11 -12.85 0.73
CA LYS A 60 10.98 -11.99 1.10
C LYS A 60 10.88 -10.80 0.15
N VAL A 61 9.89 -10.82 -0.70
CA VAL A 61 9.55 -9.73 -1.62
C VAL A 61 8.55 -8.80 -0.94
N ARG A 62 8.81 -7.50 -1.01
CA ARG A 62 7.85 -6.47 -0.63
C ARG A 62 7.38 -5.75 -1.89
N TYR A 63 6.11 -5.71 -2.05
CA TYR A 63 5.44 -4.94 -3.06
C TYR A 63 5.07 -3.56 -2.49
N VAL A 64 5.65 -2.51 -3.09
CA VAL A 64 5.55 -1.14 -2.60
C VAL A 64 4.72 -0.32 -3.59
N ARG A 65 3.85 0.53 -3.07
CA ARG A 65 3.05 1.52 -3.81
C ARG A 65 3.69 2.87 -3.59
N ASP A 66 3.94 3.57 -4.67
CA ASP A 66 4.64 4.86 -4.60
C ASP A 66 3.64 6.02 -4.64
N ALA A 67 3.26 6.50 -3.45
CA ALA A 67 2.40 7.67 -3.30
C ALA A 67 3.15 9.00 -3.49
N ALA A 68 4.49 8.95 -3.63
CA ALA A 68 5.34 10.10 -3.91
C ALA A 68 5.72 10.21 -5.40
N ALA A 69 5.35 9.23 -6.23
CA ALA A 69 5.62 9.28 -7.66
C ALA A 69 4.90 10.46 -8.33
N ARG A 70 5.65 11.30 -9.03
CA ARG A 70 5.12 12.49 -9.69
C ARG A 70 4.50 12.15 -11.04
N TYR A 71 3.34 12.75 -11.30
CA TYR A 71 2.69 12.75 -12.61
C TYR A 71 2.14 14.15 -12.89
N GLN A 72 2.49 14.73 -14.02
CA GLN A 72 2.11 16.11 -14.40
C GLN A 72 2.37 17.16 -13.31
N GLY A 73 3.53 17.04 -12.65
CA GLY A 73 3.95 18.02 -11.64
C GLY A 73 3.39 17.79 -10.22
N THR A 74 2.43 16.87 -10.04
CA THR A 74 1.84 16.54 -8.75
C THR A 74 2.05 15.08 -8.34
N PHE A 75 1.80 14.72 -7.10
CA PHE A 75 1.82 13.37 -6.57
C PHE A 75 0.74 13.20 -5.48
N LEU A 76 0.36 11.96 -5.19
CA LEU A 76 -0.76 11.69 -4.28
C LEU A 76 -0.55 12.32 -2.90
N ASN A 77 0.63 12.19 -2.31
CA ASN A 77 0.91 12.71 -0.97
C ASN A 77 0.81 14.23 -0.85
N ASP A 78 0.96 14.99 -1.96
CA ASP A 78 0.72 16.44 -1.97
C ASP A 78 -0.75 16.79 -1.76
N GLN A 79 -1.63 15.90 -2.21
CA GLN A 79 -3.09 16.09 -2.16
C GLN A 79 -3.72 15.49 -0.90
N LEU A 80 -2.94 14.78 -0.07
CA LEU A 80 -3.40 14.18 1.17
C LEU A 80 -3.08 15.06 2.37
N SER A 81 -4.09 15.30 3.20
CA SER A 81 -3.87 15.91 4.52
C SER A 81 -3.17 14.92 5.44
N SER A 82 -2.18 15.38 6.20
CA SER A 82 -1.53 14.56 7.23
C SER A 82 -2.41 14.31 8.46
N GLY A 83 -3.44 15.13 8.66
CA GLY A 83 -4.21 15.11 9.90
C GLY A 83 -3.45 15.69 11.10
N PRO A 84 -4.04 15.66 12.31
CA PRO A 84 -3.37 16.07 13.54
C PRO A 84 -2.30 15.06 13.96
N ASP A 85 -1.25 15.52 14.62
CA ASP A 85 -0.26 14.64 15.26
C ASP A 85 -0.87 14.01 16.52
N LEU A 86 -1.15 12.72 16.45
CA LEU A 86 -1.69 11.92 17.56
C LEU A 86 -0.63 11.10 18.28
N LEU A 87 0.65 11.23 17.89
CA LEU A 87 1.73 10.46 18.50
C LEU A 87 2.00 10.96 19.92
N ASN A 88 2.06 10.03 20.84
CA ASN A 88 2.50 10.33 22.22
C ASN A 88 3.99 10.68 22.24
N SER A 89 4.37 11.60 23.13
CA SER A 89 5.79 11.92 23.33
C SER A 89 6.61 10.66 23.67
N LEU A 90 7.63 10.39 22.86
CA LEU A 90 8.52 9.25 23.07
C LEU A 90 9.16 9.28 24.47
N VAL A 91 9.57 10.45 24.95
CA VAL A 91 10.14 10.60 26.31
C VAL A 91 9.12 10.19 27.36
N GLY A 92 7.87 10.65 27.24
CA GLY A 92 6.80 10.27 28.17
C GLY A 92 6.50 8.77 28.15
N ILE A 93 6.54 8.13 26.97
CA ILE A 93 6.40 6.67 26.84
C ILE A 93 7.54 5.96 27.55
N LEU A 94 8.80 6.37 27.32
CA LEU A 94 9.99 5.72 27.92
C LEU A 94 10.04 5.91 29.45
N MET A 95 9.57 7.03 29.96
CA MET A 95 9.46 7.26 31.40
C MET A 95 8.45 6.31 32.03
N ARG A 96 7.23 6.22 31.45
CA ARG A 96 6.20 5.27 31.91
C ARG A 96 6.63 3.82 31.80
N PHE A 97 7.34 3.46 30.73
CA PHE A 97 7.83 2.10 30.49
C PHE A 97 8.80 1.60 31.58
N ARG A 98 9.41 2.53 32.34
CA ARG A 98 10.37 2.23 33.42
C ARG A 98 9.78 2.32 34.82
N GLN A 99 8.49 2.62 34.95
CA GLN A 99 7.88 2.78 36.29
C GLN A 99 7.66 1.47 37.01
N GLU A 100 7.35 0.42 36.26
CA GLU A 100 7.03 -0.90 36.82
C GLU A 100 8.18 -1.89 36.62
N SER A 101 8.18 -2.93 37.43
CA SER A 101 9.21 -3.99 37.37
C SER A 101 9.09 -4.90 36.16
N ILE A 102 7.92 -4.94 35.52
CA ILE A 102 7.63 -5.73 34.32
C ILE A 102 7.25 -4.79 33.18
N ALA A 103 7.97 -4.87 32.07
CA ALA A 103 7.68 -4.11 30.87
C ALA A 103 7.29 -5.06 29.73
N MET A 104 6.26 -4.68 28.97
CA MET A 104 5.78 -5.42 27.80
C MET A 104 5.78 -4.52 26.59
N SER A 105 6.21 -5.03 25.43
CA SER A 105 6.07 -4.37 24.15
C SER A 105 5.48 -5.34 23.12
N ALA A 106 4.67 -4.81 22.21
CA ALA A 106 4.06 -5.57 21.15
C ALA A 106 4.01 -4.71 19.86
N ASP A 107 4.01 -5.38 18.70
CA ASP A 107 3.84 -4.76 17.40
C ASP A 107 2.56 -5.26 16.74
N ILE A 108 1.86 -4.38 16.04
CA ILE A 108 0.66 -4.74 15.29
C ILE A 108 1.06 -5.03 13.84
N GLU A 109 1.02 -6.30 13.45
CA GLU A 109 1.34 -6.71 12.10
C GLU A 109 0.44 -6.00 11.09
N ALA A 110 1.08 -5.33 10.12
CA ALA A 110 0.44 -4.65 9.01
C ALA A 110 -0.68 -3.68 9.46
N ILE A 111 -0.42 -2.86 10.48
CA ILE A 111 -1.40 -1.98 11.14
C ILE A 111 -2.22 -1.16 10.12
N PHE A 112 -1.60 -0.61 9.07
CA PHE A 112 -2.32 0.19 8.08
C PHE A 112 -3.35 -0.62 7.30
N ASN A 113 -3.07 -1.89 7.02
CA ASN A 113 -4.01 -2.78 6.34
C ASN A 113 -5.19 -3.20 7.25
N LYS A 114 -5.16 -2.89 8.55
CA LYS A 114 -6.30 -3.12 9.45
C LYS A 114 -7.32 -2.00 9.41
N VAL A 115 -6.95 -0.82 8.91
CA VAL A 115 -7.80 0.37 8.85
C VAL A 115 -8.46 0.49 7.47
N ALA A 116 -9.79 0.57 7.44
CA ALA A 116 -10.54 0.73 6.20
C ALA A 116 -10.48 2.17 5.69
N VAL A 117 -10.36 2.35 4.38
CA VAL A 117 -10.52 3.64 3.72
C VAL A 117 -11.98 3.84 3.36
N ALA A 118 -12.53 5.03 3.66
CA ALA A 118 -13.90 5.39 3.29
C ALA A 118 -14.14 5.23 1.78
N LYS A 119 -15.29 4.67 1.39
CA LYS A 119 -15.56 4.25 0.01
C LYS A 119 -15.32 5.35 -1.02
N GLU A 120 -15.74 6.56 -0.72
CA GLU A 120 -15.62 7.75 -1.56
C GLU A 120 -14.15 8.21 -1.75
N LYS A 121 -13.25 7.75 -0.90
CA LYS A 121 -11.81 8.07 -0.94
C LYS A 121 -10.94 6.97 -1.52
N GLN A 122 -11.50 5.79 -1.78
CA GLN A 122 -10.73 4.65 -2.30
C GLN A 122 -10.26 4.86 -3.74
N THR A 123 -10.93 5.72 -4.52
CA THR A 123 -10.64 5.97 -5.93
C THR A 123 -9.25 6.55 -6.20
N VAL A 124 -8.62 7.15 -5.20
CA VAL A 124 -7.24 7.65 -5.29
C VAL A 124 -6.18 6.59 -4.99
N LEU A 125 -6.60 5.38 -4.67
CA LEU A 125 -5.71 4.26 -4.32
C LEU A 125 -5.82 3.13 -5.36
N ARG A 126 -6.00 3.49 -6.64
CA ARG A 126 -6.05 2.53 -7.74
C ARG A 126 -4.65 2.18 -8.22
N PHE A 127 -4.52 1.01 -8.82
CA PHE A 127 -3.33 0.60 -9.57
C PHE A 127 -3.72 -0.36 -10.68
N VAL A 128 -2.83 -0.55 -11.64
CA VAL A 128 -3.06 -1.44 -12.79
C VAL A 128 -2.17 -2.66 -12.68
N TRP A 129 -2.72 -3.83 -13.00
CA TRP A 129 -1.98 -5.07 -12.98
C TRP A 129 -2.53 -6.06 -14.01
N ARG A 130 -1.66 -6.90 -14.55
CA ARG A 130 -2.01 -8.08 -15.34
C ARG A 130 -1.11 -9.24 -14.94
N ARG A 131 -1.64 -10.45 -14.93
CA ARG A 131 -0.89 -11.65 -14.53
C ARG A 131 0.13 -12.09 -15.55
N THR A 132 -0.26 -12.09 -16.84
CA THR A 132 0.59 -12.45 -17.96
C THR A 132 0.65 -11.32 -18.99
N PRO A 133 1.68 -11.29 -19.85
CA PRO A 133 1.78 -10.28 -20.91
C PRO A 133 0.60 -10.26 -21.88
N GLU A 134 -0.05 -11.42 -22.06
CA GLU A 134 -1.16 -11.65 -23.00
C GLU A 134 -2.52 -11.23 -22.42
N GLU A 135 -2.63 -11.18 -21.09
CA GLU A 135 -3.88 -10.80 -20.43
C GLU A 135 -4.15 -9.30 -20.54
N LYS A 136 -5.44 -8.96 -20.52
CA LYS A 136 -5.88 -7.57 -20.37
C LYS A 136 -5.37 -7.00 -19.06
N VAL A 137 -5.00 -5.73 -19.09
CA VAL A 137 -4.67 -4.98 -17.88
C VAL A 137 -5.94 -4.72 -17.08
N ASP A 138 -5.95 -5.21 -15.86
CA ASP A 138 -7.04 -5.00 -14.92
C ASP A 138 -6.72 -3.82 -13.99
N VAL A 139 -7.77 -3.19 -13.47
CA VAL A 139 -7.66 -2.15 -12.45
C VAL A 139 -8.03 -2.73 -11.09
N TYR A 140 -7.16 -2.50 -10.14
CA TYR A 140 -7.35 -2.85 -8.74
C TYR A 140 -7.43 -1.58 -7.89
N GLN A 141 -8.06 -1.69 -6.74
CA GLN A 141 -8.26 -0.57 -5.81
C GLN A 141 -8.04 -1.03 -4.39
N TYR A 142 -7.24 -0.28 -3.64
CA TYR A 142 -7.11 -0.50 -2.20
C TYR A 142 -8.38 -0.06 -1.48
N VAL A 143 -8.81 -0.89 -0.53
CA VAL A 143 -9.92 -0.62 0.39
C VAL A 143 -9.44 -0.44 1.82
N ARG A 144 -8.14 -0.64 2.04
CA ARG A 144 -7.42 -0.44 3.29
C ARG A 144 -6.34 0.61 3.11
N HIS A 145 -5.87 1.20 4.22
CA HIS A 145 -4.75 2.12 4.18
C HIS A 145 -3.48 1.42 3.69
N ILE A 146 -2.62 2.18 3.03
CA ILE A 146 -1.37 1.68 2.46
C ILE A 146 -0.17 2.31 3.14
N PHE A 147 0.94 1.59 3.20
CA PHE A 147 2.22 2.18 3.57
C PHE A 147 2.64 3.23 2.53
N GLY A 148 3.22 4.34 3.01
CA GLY A 148 3.72 5.43 2.16
C GLY A 148 2.71 6.53 1.87
N ALA A 149 1.43 6.36 2.19
CA ALA A 149 0.48 7.47 2.15
C ALA A 149 0.68 8.39 3.37
N LYS A 150 0.74 9.71 3.14
CA LYS A 150 1.01 10.73 4.16
C LYS A 150 0.03 10.70 5.34
N CYS A 151 -1.21 10.29 5.10
CA CYS A 151 -2.24 10.16 6.12
C CYS A 151 -2.15 8.86 6.95
N SER A 152 -1.36 7.86 6.52
CA SER A 152 -1.35 6.54 7.17
C SER A 152 -0.73 6.53 8.58
N PRO A 153 0.31 7.33 8.93
CA PRO A 153 0.86 7.36 10.28
C PRO A 153 -0.07 7.90 11.36
N MET A 154 -1.24 8.44 10.97
CA MET A 154 -2.17 9.12 11.88
C MET A 154 -3.28 8.21 12.43
N PHE A 155 -3.16 6.88 12.25
CA PHE A 155 -4.13 5.91 12.74
C PHE A 155 -3.51 4.95 13.75
#